data_e688f2088bc9d7f64aed0a6a6e9ca4ee
#
_entry.id   e688f2088bc9d7f64aed0a6a6e9ca4ee
#
_cell.length_a   1.000
_cell.length_b   1.000
_cell.length_c   1.000
_cell.angle_alpha   90.00
_cell.angle_beta   90.00
_cell.angle_gamma   90.00
#
_symmetry.space_group_name_H-M   'P 1'
#
loop_
_entity.id
_entity.type
_entity.pdbx_description
1 polymer ?
#
loop_
_entity_poly.entity_id
_entity_poly.type
_entity_poly.pdbx_seq_one_letter_code
_entity_poly.pdbx_strand_id
1 'polypeptide(L)'
;MRQIEIKLEEYLADPTEPMTSFNMGLEYELIGQYASAMGYYLKAAELTDDDKLAYECLLRKAMCYKELPDRWAHVRINCLHAVSLMPERPEAYHLLSVAYENTGNWIESYTWAKVGQRLNGIAKNDILRTDVQYAGHYVLRFQQAVAEWHLGRFQESIDQFKALLEEEPLDLAYQGHCKWNVDHLEGRDADALAGIKKGKSTTDKDEIIKKIMEKQQKK
;
A
#
# COMPACT_ATOMS: atom_id res chain seq x y z
N MET A 1 -9.85 -22.85 -26.15
CA MET A 1 -8.48 -22.33 -26.02
C MET A 1 -8.39 -21.55 -24.71
N ARG A 2 -7.38 -21.79 -23.89
CA ARG A 2 -7.21 -21.00 -22.65
C ARG A 2 -6.75 -19.59 -23.01
N GLN A 3 -7.14 -18.58 -22.23
CA GLN A 3 -6.77 -17.17 -22.50
C GLN A 3 -5.26 -17.01 -22.66
N ILE A 4 -4.48 -17.68 -21.81
CA ILE A 4 -3.01 -17.65 -21.86
C ILE A 4 -2.43 -18.19 -23.18
N GLU A 5 -3.07 -19.18 -23.84
CA GLU A 5 -2.62 -19.70 -25.15
C GLU A 5 -2.77 -18.65 -26.24
N ILE A 6 -3.89 -17.90 -26.22
CA ILE A 6 -4.13 -16.81 -27.15
C ILE A 6 -3.10 -15.70 -26.96
N LYS A 7 -2.85 -15.31 -25.70
CA LYS A 7 -1.84 -14.26 -25.39
C LYS A 7 -0.42 -14.70 -25.73
N LEU A 8 -0.11 -15.98 -25.59
CA LEU A 8 1.16 -16.54 -26.02
C LEU A 8 1.35 -16.47 -27.54
N GLU A 9 0.31 -16.76 -28.32
CA GLU A 9 0.36 -16.63 -29.77
C GLU A 9 0.56 -15.18 -30.20
N GLU A 10 -0.14 -14.23 -29.57
CA GLU A 10 0.06 -12.78 -29.79
C GLU A 10 1.50 -12.36 -29.48
N TYR A 11 2.06 -12.81 -28.35
CA TYR A 11 3.42 -12.51 -27.94
C TYR A 11 4.46 -13.12 -28.91
N LEU A 12 4.24 -14.37 -29.37
CA LEU A 12 5.17 -15.02 -30.30
C LEU A 12 5.13 -14.40 -31.70
N ALA A 13 4.01 -13.79 -32.09
CA ALA A 13 3.89 -13.05 -33.35
C ALA A 13 4.71 -11.75 -33.34
N ASP A 14 4.74 -11.03 -32.22
CA ASP A 14 5.61 -9.84 -32.03
C ASP A 14 6.11 -9.75 -30.58
N PRO A 15 7.27 -10.38 -30.28
CA PRO A 15 7.86 -10.31 -28.95
C PRO A 15 8.47 -8.96 -28.56
N THR A 16 8.53 -8.01 -29.50
CA THR A 16 9.07 -6.66 -29.29
C THR A 16 7.99 -5.62 -28.99
N GLU A 17 6.73 -5.97 -29.25
CA GLU A 17 5.59 -5.12 -28.87
C GLU A 17 5.39 -5.12 -27.36
N PRO A 18 5.50 -3.95 -26.66
CA PRO A 18 5.41 -3.90 -25.20
C PRO A 18 4.11 -4.48 -24.64
N MET A 19 2.97 -4.22 -25.33
CA MET A 19 1.67 -4.67 -24.87
C MET A 19 1.51 -6.19 -24.89
N THR A 20 2.14 -6.91 -25.78
CA THR A 20 2.10 -8.38 -25.79
C THR A 20 2.80 -8.94 -24.56
N SER A 21 3.95 -8.36 -24.18
CA SER A 21 4.64 -8.69 -22.93
C SER A 21 3.81 -8.31 -21.70
N PHE A 22 3.20 -7.13 -21.67
CA PHE A 22 2.33 -6.70 -20.58
C PHE A 22 1.15 -7.68 -20.38
N ASN A 23 0.47 -8.06 -21.45
CA ASN A 23 -0.63 -9.02 -21.43
C ASN A 23 -0.20 -10.40 -20.93
N MET A 24 0.99 -10.89 -21.36
CA MET A 24 1.55 -12.14 -20.80
C MET A 24 1.81 -12.03 -19.32
N GLY A 25 2.28 -10.89 -18.83
CA GLY A 25 2.44 -10.62 -17.40
C GLY A 25 1.13 -10.79 -16.64
N LEU A 26 0.03 -10.20 -17.15
CA LEU A 26 -1.31 -10.32 -16.54
C LEU A 26 -1.78 -11.79 -16.49
N GLU A 27 -1.62 -12.56 -17.56
CA GLU A 27 -2.02 -13.98 -17.58
C GLU A 27 -1.22 -14.83 -16.57
N TYR A 28 0.10 -14.60 -16.44
CA TYR A 28 0.93 -15.28 -15.45
C TYR A 28 0.59 -14.87 -14.02
N GLU A 29 0.29 -13.60 -13.80
CA GLU A 29 -0.16 -13.11 -12.50
C GLU A 29 -1.50 -13.73 -12.10
N LEU A 30 -2.46 -13.81 -13.01
CA LEU A 30 -3.78 -14.42 -12.79
C LEU A 30 -3.70 -15.88 -12.33
N ILE A 31 -2.72 -16.62 -12.82
CA ILE A 31 -2.51 -18.04 -12.42
C ILE A 31 -1.51 -18.18 -11.25
N GLY A 32 -1.12 -17.08 -10.59
CA GLY A 32 -0.21 -17.08 -9.44
C GLY A 32 1.27 -17.33 -9.78
N GLN A 33 1.66 -17.29 -11.05
CA GLN A 33 3.05 -17.45 -11.50
C GLN A 33 3.80 -16.12 -11.46
N TYR A 34 3.92 -15.53 -10.25
CA TYR A 34 4.42 -14.19 -10.03
C TYR A 34 5.83 -13.95 -10.57
N ALA A 35 6.73 -14.95 -10.49
CA ALA A 35 8.09 -14.82 -11.04
C ALA A 35 8.09 -14.63 -12.56
N SER A 36 7.27 -15.39 -13.28
CA SER A 36 7.10 -15.24 -14.73
C SER A 36 6.44 -13.90 -15.06
N ALA A 37 5.38 -13.53 -14.35
CA ALA A 37 4.69 -12.26 -14.51
C ALA A 37 5.65 -11.06 -14.40
N MET A 38 6.50 -11.04 -13.36
CA MET A 38 7.48 -9.98 -13.14
C MET A 38 8.51 -9.87 -14.28
N GLY A 39 8.91 -11.00 -14.89
CA GLY A 39 9.79 -11.02 -16.06
C GLY A 39 9.14 -10.35 -17.27
N TYR A 40 7.89 -10.65 -17.53
CA TYR A 40 7.14 -10.05 -18.64
C TYR A 40 6.84 -8.57 -18.41
N TYR A 41 6.48 -8.15 -17.17
CA TYR A 41 6.33 -6.74 -16.86
C TYR A 41 7.62 -5.95 -16.99
N LEU A 42 8.77 -6.53 -16.58
CA LEU A 42 10.06 -5.89 -16.78
C LEU A 42 10.33 -5.69 -18.27
N LYS A 43 10.13 -6.73 -19.07
CA LYS A 43 10.32 -6.66 -20.52
C LYS A 43 9.43 -5.60 -21.17
N ALA A 44 8.16 -5.53 -20.79
CA ALA A 44 7.24 -4.50 -21.28
C ALA A 44 7.71 -3.08 -20.94
N ALA A 45 8.17 -2.88 -19.67
CA ALA A 45 8.69 -1.59 -19.23
C ALA A 45 9.98 -1.17 -19.95
N GLU A 46 10.84 -2.13 -20.34
CA GLU A 46 12.09 -1.86 -21.08
C GLU A 46 11.87 -1.59 -22.57
N LEU A 47 10.81 -2.12 -23.14
CA LEU A 47 10.50 -1.98 -24.57
C LEU A 47 9.64 -0.74 -24.89
N THR A 48 8.94 -0.19 -23.90
CA THR A 48 7.99 0.91 -24.15
C THR A 48 8.63 2.29 -24.02
N ASP A 49 8.21 3.21 -24.92
CA ASP A 49 8.44 4.65 -24.79
C ASP A 49 7.25 5.35 -24.06
N ASP A 50 6.20 4.62 -23.69
CA ASP A 50 5.06 5.13 -22.93
C ASP A 50 5.35 5.05 -21.43
N ASP A 51 5.69 6.19 -20.81
CA ASP A 51 5.96 6.31 -19.37
C ASP A 51 4.83 5.76 -18.51
N LYS A 52 3.57 5.90 -18.95
CA LYS A 52 2.42 5.38 -18.23
C LYS A 52 2.37 3.85 -18.24
N LEU A 53 2.69 3.20 -19.35
CA LEU A 53 2.79 1.75 -19.41
C LEU A 53 3.98 1.25 -18.57
N ALA A 54 5.13 1.91 -18.65
CA ALA A 54 6.28 1.57 -17.81
C ALA A 54 5.98 1.72 -16.31
N TYR A 55 5.31 2.81 -15.93
CA TYR A 55 4.82 3.04 -14.57
C TYR A 55 3.90 1.90 -14.09
N GLU A 56 2.91 1.55 -14.91
CA GLU A 56 1.96 0.48 -14.58
C GLU A 56 2.65 -0.88 -14.44
N CYS A 57 3.61 -1.19 -15.30
CA CYS A 57 4.45 -2.39 -15.20
C CYS A 57 5.22 -2.44 -13.86
N LEU A 58 5.77 -1.32 -13.40
CA LEU A 58 6.48 -1.24 -12.12
C LEU A 58 5.53 -1.48 -10.94
N LEU A 59 4.32 -0.93 -10.98
CA LEU A 59 3.29 -1.18 -9.96
C LEU A 59 2.86 -2.65 -9.95
N ARG A 60 2.61 -3.27 -11.12
CA ARG A 60 2.25 -4.70 -11.22
C ARG A 60 3.37 -5.59 -10.68
N LYS A 61 4.65 -5.26 -10.96
CA LYS A 61 5.80 -5.94 -10.34
C LYS A 61 5.80 -5.80 -8.83
N ALA A 62 5.52 -4.61 -8.30
CA ALA A 62 5.41 -4.39 -6.86
C ALA A 62 4.30 -5.24 -6.24
N MET A 63 3.15 -5.35 -6.91
CA MET A 63 2.03 -6.19 -6.48
C MET A 63 2.40 -7.68 -6.51
N CYS A 64 3.09 -8.17 -7.53
CA CYS A 64 3.60 -9.54 -7.57
C CYS A 64 4.56 -9.83 -6.39
N TYR A 65 5.44 -8.88 -6.03
CA TYR A 65 6.32 -9.03 -4.86
C TYR A 65 5.54 -9.02 -3.54
N LYS A 66 4.43 -8.28 -3.45
CA LYS A 66 3.54 -8.26 -2.28
C LYS A 66 2.94 -9.64 -1.98
N GLU A 67 2.68 -10.44 -3.00
CA GLU A 67 2.15 -11.81 -2.85
C GLU A 67 3.22 -12.83 -2.41
N LEU A 68 4.50 -12.44 -2.40
CA LEU A 68 5.60 -13.31 -1.99
C LEU A 68 6.03 -13.00 -0.54
N PRO A 69 6.35 -14.04 0.27
CA PRO A 69 6.75 -13.82 1.65
C PRO A 69 8.03 -12.98 1.74
N ASP A 70 8.05 -12.05 2.69
CA ASP A 70 9.21 -11.23 3.06
C ASP A 70 9.84 -10.42 1.92
N ARG A 71 9.05 -10.00 0.91
CA ARG A 71 9.53 -9.22 -0.25
C ARG A 71 9.21 -7.74 -0.20
N TRP A 72 8.86 -7.19 0.94
CA TRP A 72 8.50 -5.78 1.10
C TRP A 72 9.58 -4.79 0.64
N ALA A 73 10.86 -5.13 0.75
CA ALA A 73 11.94 -4.32 0.20
C ALA A 73 11.85 -4.19 -1.34
N HIS A 74 11.47 -5.26 -2.04
CA HIS A 74 11.29 -5.25 -3.48
C HIS A 74 10.03 -4.47 -3.90
N VAL A 75 8.96 -4.53 -3.09
CA VAL A 75 7.78 -3.67 -3.27
C VAL A 75 8.21 -2.21 -3.25
N ARG A 76 8.94 -1.78 -2.21
CA ARG A 76 9.41 -0.39 -2.07
C ARG A 76 10.29 0.05 -3.24
N ILE A 77 11.25 -0.78 -3.67
CA ILE A 77 12.14 -0.44 -4.80
C ILE A 77 11.33 -0.19 -6.09
N ASN A 78 10.40 -1.07 -6.43
CA ASN A 78 9.59 -0.89 -7.64
C ASN A 78 8.68 0.34 -7.54
N CYS A 79 8.08 0.60 -6.38
CA CYS A 79 7.28 1.81 -6.18
C CYS A 79 8.13 3.08 -6.23
N LEU A 80 9.37 3.09 -5.71
CA LEU A 80 10.27 4.24 -5.82
C LEU A 80 10.69 4.52 -7.27
N HIS A 81 10.92 3.47 -8.06
CA HIS A 81 11.14 3.63 -9.50
C HIS A 81 9.89 4.22 -10.19
N ALA A 82 8.70 3.74 -9.84
CA ALA A 82 7.45 4.28 -10.36
C ALA A 82 7.29 5.77 -9.99
N VAL A 83 7.57 6.16 -8.75
CA VAL A 83 7.58 7.57 -8.31
C VAL A 83 8.59 8.40 -9.09
N SER A 84 9.78 7.88 -9.38
CA SER A 84 10.79 8.62 -10.14
C SER A 84 10.39 8.82 -11.60
N LEU A 85 9.61 7.93 -12.17
CA LEU A 85 9.12 8.00 -13.55
C LEU A 85 7.92 8.95 -13.68
N MET A 86 6.94 8.84 -12.78
CA MET A 86 5.72 9.66 -12.77
C MET A 86 5.41 10.17 -11.35
N PRO A 87 6.16 11.18 -10.86
CA PRO A 87 6.06 11.65 -9.48
C PRO A 87 4.71 12.30 -9.11
N GLU A 88 3.92 12.66 -10.11
CA GLU A 88 2.59 13.28 -9.93
C GLU A 88 1.47 12.26 -9.69
N ARG A 89 1.73 10.95 -9.81
CA ARG A 89 0.71 9.91 -9.68
C ARG A 89 0.66 9.32 -8.27
N PRO A 90 -0.54 9.22 -7.66
CA PRO A 90 -0.68 8.83 -6.25
C PRO A 90 -0.56 7.32 -5.97
N GLU A 91 -0.73 6.45 -6.97
CA GLU A 91 -0.85 5.00 -6.77
C GLU A 91 0.41 4.39 -6.15
N ALA A 92 1.60 4.82 -6.62
CA ALA A 92 2.88 4.34 -6.09
C ALA A 92 3.08 4.76 -4.62
N TYR A 93 2.64 5.96 -4.24
CA TYR A 93 2.74 6.44 -2.85
C TYR A 93 1.84 5.63 -1.91
N HIS A 94 0.67 5.21 -2.38
CA HIS A 94 -0.19 4.31 -1.62
C HIS A 94 0.51 2.97 -1.35
N LEU A 95 1.03 2.31 -2.40
CA LEU A 95 1.75 1.05 -2.24
C LEU A 95 3.01 1.19 -1.37
N LEU A 96 3.73 2.32 -1.43
CA LEU A 96 4.84 2.62 -0.52
C LEU A 96 4.38 2.71 0.93
N SER A 97 3.31 3.43 1.19
CA SER A 97 2.74 3.55 2.54
C SER A 97 2.37 2.17 3.10
N VAL A 98 1.68 1.34 2.31
CA VAL A 98 1.33 -0.05 2.67
C VAL A 98 2.59 -0.90 2.91
N ALA A 99 3.63 -0.77 2.09
CA ALA A 99 4.86 -1.55 2.24
C ALA A 99 5.64 -1.18 3.51
N TYR A 100 5.62 0.07 3.93
CA TYR A 100 6.22 0.52 5.18
C TYR A 100 5.38 0.13 6.39
N GLU A 101 4.04 0.19 6.30
CA GLU A 101 3.12 -0.32 7.32
C GLU A 101 3.42 -1.80 7.62
N ASN A 102 3.49 -2.65 6.60
CA ASN A 102 3.73 -4.09 6.75
C ASN A 102 5.12 -4.43 7.34
N THR A 103 6.04 -3.47 7.38
CA THR A 103 7.36 -3.62 8.03
C THR A 103 7.46 -2.86 9.35
N GLY A 104 6.36 -2.27 9.85
CA GLY A 104 6.29 -1.52 11.11
C GLY A 104 6.99 -0.16 11.08
N ASN A 105 7.33 0.35 9.91
CA ASN A 105 7.98 1.66 9.73
C ASN A 105 6.92 2.75 9.59
N TRP A 106 6.31 3.11 10.71
CA TRP A 106 5.14 3.99 10.77
C TRP A 106 5.41 5.43 10.33
N ILE A 107 6.63 5.94 10.56
CA ILE A 107 7.02 7.30 10.14
C ILE A 107 7.02 7.39 8.61
N GLU A 108 7.65 6.43 7.94
CA GLU A 108 7.71 6.36 6.49
C GLU A 108 6.33 6.10 5.89
N SER A 109 5.55 5.19 6.48
CA SER A 109 4.16 4.94 6.07
C SER A 109 3.33 6.23 6.09
N TYR A 110 3.37 6.98 7.21
CA TYR A 110 2.74 8.30 7.34
C TYR A 110 3.24 9.29 6.29
N THR A 111 4.55 9.37 6.11
CA THR A 111 5.18 10.34 5.19
C THR A 111 4.73 10.11 3.75
N TRP A 112 4.77 8.88 3.27
CA TRP A 112 4.38 8.55 1.92
C TRP A 112 2.87 8.73 1.70
N ALA A 113 2.04 8.39 2.68
CA ALA A 113 0.61 8.67 2.63
C ALA A 113 0.33 10.19 2.51
N LYS A 114 1.02 11.02 3.27
CA LYS A 114 0.89 12.50 3.24
C LYS A 114 1.36 13.10 1.92
N VAL A 115 2.46 12.60 1.36
CA VAL A 115 2.96 13.08 0.06
C VAL A 115 1.95 12.73 -1.03
N GLY A 116 1.47 11.49 -1.09
CA GLY A 116 0.49 11.05 -2.09
C GLY A 116 -0.83 11.81 -2.02
N GLN A 117 -1.28 12.23 -0.84
CA GLN A 117 -2.50 13.03 -0.69
C GLN A 117 -2.44 14.39 -1.40
N ARG A 118 -1.25 14.99 -1.55
CA ARG A 118 -1.07 16.27 -2.25
C ARG A 118 -1.27 16.17 -3.76
N LEU A 119 -1.28 14.95 -4.29
CA LEU A 119 -1.43 14.65 -5.72
C LEU A 119 -2.89 14.34 -6.09
N ASN A 120 -3.82 14.60 -5.18
CA ASN A 120 -5.25 14.38 -5.38
C ASN A 120 -5.77 15.20 -6.58
N GLY A 121 -6.37 14.53 -7.51
CA GLY A 121 -6.99 15.14 -8.69
C GLY A 121 -6.26 14.86 -10.00
N ILE A 122 -4.98 14.53 -10.00
CA ILE A 122 -4.25 14.25 -11.24
C ILE A 122 -4.70 12.92 -11.85
N ALA A 123 -4.88 11.88 -11.02
CA ALA A 123 -5.28 10.55 -11.48
C ALA A 123 -6.78 10.42 -11.86
N LYS A 124 -7.63 11.39 -11.52
CA LYS A 124 -9.09 11.29 -11.77
C LYS A 124 -9.45 11.16 -13.24
N ASN A 125 -8.69 11.75 -14.14
CA ASN A 125 -8.96 11.79 -15.57
C ASN A 125 -8.02 10.92 -16.40
N ASP A 126 -7.04 10.27 -15.77
CA ASP A 126 -6.02 9.45 -16.43
C ASP A 126 -5.86 8.09 -15.73
N ILE A 127 -6.86 7.24 -15.94
CA ILE A 127 -6.94 5.91 -15.30
C ILE A 127 -5.89 4.98 -15.91
N LEU A 128 -5.24 4.15 -15.07
CA LEU A 128 -4.38 3.06 -15.51
C LEU A 128 -5.20 1.96 -16.22
N ARG A 129 -4.53 1.14 -17.02
CA ARG A 129 -5.17 0.07 -17.80
C ARG A 129 -5.72 -1.04 -16.91
N THR A 130 -5.10 -1.24 -15.74
CA THR A 130 -5.46 -2.29 -14.80
C THR A 130 -5.69 -1.72 -13.40
N ASP A 131 -6.42 -2.45 -12.58
CA ASP A 131 -6.57 -2.14 -11.16
C ASP A 131 -5.25 -2.43 -10.43
N VAL A 132 -4.66 -1.41 -9.85
CA VAL A 132 -3.45 -1.47 -9.01
C VAL A 132 -3.75 -1.31 -7.53
N GLN A 133 -4.97 -1.65 -7.11
CA GLN A 133 -5.46 -1.57 -5.72
C GLN A 133 -5.43 -0.14 -5.16
N TYR A 134 -5.62 0.86 -6.02
CA TYR A 134 -5.79 2.25 -5.62
C TYR A 134 -7.24 2.67 -5.87
N ALA A 135 -8.10 2.48 -4.89
CA ALA A 135 -9.54 2.73 -5.02
C ALA A 135 -9.91 4.23 -5.00
N GLY A 136 -8.95 5.12 -4.77
CA GLY A 136 -9.15 6.56 -4.77
C GLY A 136 -8.40 7.28 -3.65
N HIS A 137 -8.61 8.59 -3.58
CA HIS A 137 -7.86 9.46 -2.65
C HIS A 137 -8.00 9.07 -1.18
N TYR A 138 -9.15 8.56 -0.79
CA TYR A 138 -9.42 8.18 0.60
C TYR A 138 -8.52 7.06 1.12
N VAL A 139 -7.95 6.19 0.27
CA VAL A 139 -7.04 5.13 0.72
C VAL A 139 -5.76 5.69 1.33
N LEU A 140 -5.27 6.83 0.82
CA LEU A 140 -4.11 7.53 1.38
C LEU A 140 -4.43 8.19 2.73
N ARG A 141 -5.63 8.76 2.87
CA ARG A 141 -6.11 9.29 4.15
C ARG A 141 -6.29 8.17 5.18
N PHE A 142 -6.81 7.03 4.74
CA PHE A 142 -6.92 5.85 5.58
C PHE A 142 -5.55 5.37 6.07
N GLN A 143 -4.56 5.25 5.19
CA GLN A 143 -3.19 4.87 5.54
C GLN A 143 -2.54 5.87 6.50
N GLN A 144 -2.79 7.17 6.32
CA GLN A 144 -2.35 8.19 7.28
C GLN A 144 -2.93 7.94 8.66
N ALA A 145 -4.25 7.71 8.77
CA ALA A 145 -4.92 7.49 10.05
C ALA A 145 -4.39 6.23 10.77
N VAL A 146 -4.14 5.14 10.03
CA VAL A 146 -3.50 3.93 10.58
C VAL A 146 -2.11 4.24 11.14
N ALA A 147 -1.28 4.96 10.38
CA ALA A 147 0.07 5.31 10.82
C ALA A 147 0.04 6.27 12.03
N GLU A 148 -0.87 7.24 12.07
CA GLU A 148 -1.03 8.17 13.20
C GLU A 148 -1.31 7.44 14.50
N TRP A 149 -2.15 6.42 14.49
CA TRP A 149 -2.41 5.59 15.66
C TRP A 149 -1.11 4.96 16.20
N HIS A 150 -0.33 4.34 15.34
CA HIS A 150 0.92 3.68 15.73
C HIS A 150 2.03 4.67 16.15
N LEU A 151 1.92 5.93 15.73
CA LEU A 151 2.81 7.03 16.15
C LEU A 151 2.37 7.70 17.45
N GLY A 152 1.30 7.20 18.10
CA GLY A 152 0.76 7.75 19.35
C GLY A 152 -0.10 9.01 19.17
N ARG A 153 -0.48 9.34 17.94
CA ARG A 153 -1.39 10.44 17.61
C ARG A 153 -2.82 9.93 17.58
N PHE A 154 -3.30 9.49 18.74
CA PHE A 154 -4.54 8.72 18.84
C PHE A 154 -5.77 9.54 18.44
N GLN A 155 -5.88 10.79 18.93
CA GLN A 155 -7.03 11.63 18.62
C GLN A 155 -7.09 12.00 17.14
N GLU A 156 -5.93 12.35 16.55
CA GLU A 156 -5.83 12.68 15.12
C GLU A 156 -6.24 11.48 14.25
N SER A 157 -5.84 10.27 14.63
CA SER A 157 -6.23 9.03 13.95
C SER A 157 -7.73 8.82 13.96
N ILE A 158 -8.37 8.93 15.16
CA ILE A 158 -9.82 8.77 15.33
C ILE A 158 -10.58 9.82 14.53
N ASP A 159 -10.15 11.08 14.60
CA ASP A 159 -10.78 12.18 13.88
C ASP A 159 -10.68 11.98 12.35
N GLN A 160 -9.56 11.47 11.84
CA GLN A 160 -9.39 11.13 10.44
C GLN A 160 -10.33 9.99 9.99
N PHE A 161 -10.49 8.93 10.78
CA PHE A 161 -11.44 7.85 10.44
C PHE A 161 -12.89 8.35 10.43
N LYS A 162 -13.27 9.22 11.38
CA LYS A 162 -14.60 9.84 11.41
C LYS A 162 -14.83 10.74 10.20
N ALA A 163 -13.87 11.60 9.88
CA ALA A 163 -13.94 12.48 8.73
C ALA A 163 -14.06 11.69 7.41
N LEU A 164 -13.35 10.56 7.27
CA LEU A 164 -13.49 9.67 6.13
C LEU A 164 -14.93 9.13 5.98
N LEU A 165 -15.58 8.76 7.10
CA LEU A 165 -16.95 8.26 7.07
C LEU A 165 -17.99 9.32 6.69
N GLU A 166 -17.71 10.60 6.97
CA GLU A 166 -18.62 11.73 6.73
C GLU A 166 -18.43 12.39 5.37
N GLU A 167 -17.18 12.49 4.92
CA GLU A 167 -16.81 13.34 3.77
C GLU A 167 -16.65 12.60 2.45
N GLU A 168 -16.32 11.30 2.50
CA GLU A 168 -15.91 10.56 1.32
C GLU A 168 -16.90 9.45 0.95
N PRO A 169 -17.19 9.26 -0.34
CA PRO A 169 -17.93 8.10 -0.80
C PRO A 169 -17.04 6.85 -0.77
N LEU A 170 -16.86 6.27 0.41
CA LEU A 170 -16.04 5.07 0.61
C LEU A 170 -16.71 3.85 -0.01
N ASP A 171 -15.91 2.92 -0.54
CA ASP A 171 -16.41 1.57 -0.80
C ASP A 171 -16.78 0.85 0.51
N LEU A 172 -17.56 -0.23 0.40
CA LEU A 172 -18.10 -0.94 1.57
C LEU A 172 -17.01 -1.51 2.48
N ALA A 173 -15.88 -1.93 1.91
CA ALA A 173 -14.77 -2.50 2.68
C ALA A 173 -14.10 -1.41 3.54
N TYR A 174 -13.72 -0.28 2.94
CA TYR A 174 -13.12 0.84 3.67
C TYR A 174 -14.09 1.47 4.67
N GLN A 175 -15.38 1.55 4.34
CA GLN A 175 -16.41 1.99 5.29
C GLN A 175 -16.45 1.08 6.52
N GLY A 176 -16.42 -0.25 6.30
CA GLY A 176 -16.35 -1.23 7.38
C GLY A 176 -15.10 -1.08 8.23
N HIS A 177 -13.94 -0.92 7.60
CA HIS A 177 -12.66 -0.73 8.30
C HIS A 177 -12.63 0.57 9.11
N CYS A 178 -13.12 1.69 8.57
CA CYS A 178 -13.19 2.96 9.32
C CYS A 178 -14.09 2.84 10.54
N LYS A 179 -15.30 2.26 10.41
CA LYS A 179 -16.21 2.03 11.54
C LYS A 179 -15.56 1.17 12.61
N TRP A 180 -14.97 0.04 12.21
CA TRP A 180 -14.28 -0.86 13.14
C TRP A 180 -13.16 -0.14 13.88
N ASN A 181 -12.33 0.66 13.19
CA ASN A 181 -11.26 1.42 13.81
C ASN A 181 -11.81 2.44 14.82
N VAL A 182 -12.82 3.25 14.46
CA VAL A 182 -13.43 4.21 15.40
C VAL A 182 -13.90 3.49 16.67
N ASP A 183 -14.70 2.43 16.54
CA ASP A 183 -15.26 1.69 17.67
C ASP A 183 -14.19 1.10 18.60
N HIS A 184 -13.10 0.57 18.03
CA HIS A 184 -12.04 -0.10 18.79
C HIS A 184 -11.01 0.88 19.37
N LEU A 185 -10.73 1.98 18.67
CA LEU A 185 -9.72 2.94 19.08
C LEU A 185 -10.26 3.88 20.17
N GLU A 186 -11.50 4.33 20.07
CA GLU A 186 -12.14 5.13 21.13
C GLU A 186 -12.19 4.40 22.48
N GLY A 187 -12.50 3.10 22.47
CA GLY A 187 -12.49 2.29 23.70
C GLY A 187 -11.08 2.20 24.32
N ARG A 188 -10.05 2.02 23.51
CA ARG A 188 -8.64 1.93 23.98
C ARG A 188 -8.10 3.26 24.50
N ASP A 189 -8.47 4.37 23.85
CA ASP A 189 -8.06 5.70 24.31
C ASP A 189 -8.70 6.06 25.66
N ALA A 190 -9.97 5.73 25.86
CA ALA A 190 -10.65 5.90 27.14
C ALA A 190 -9.96 5.10 28.27
N ASP A 191 -9.53 3.86 27.99
CA ASP A 191 -8.80 3.02 28.96
C ASP A 191 -7.40 3.56 29.24
N ALA A 192 -6.66 4.03 28.22
CA ALA A 192 -5.35 4.64 28.36
C ALA A 192 -5.41 5.95 29.18
N LEU A 193 -6.36 6.82 28.87
CA LEU A 193 -6.61 8.06 29.60
C LEU A 193 -7.07 7.80 31.05
N ALA A 194 -7.89 6.77 31.28
CA ALA A 194 -8.29 6.35 32.61
C ALA A 194 -7.11 5.81 33.42
N GLY A 195 -6.16 5.09 32.76
CA GLY A 195 -4.91 4.63 33.36
C GLY A 195 -4.00 5.79 33.79
N ILE A 196 -3.89 6.84 32.97
CA ILE A 196 -3.11 8.06 33.29
C ILE A 196 -3.74 8.81 34.47
N LYS A 197 -5.07 8.93 34.51
CA LYS A 197 -5.79 9.61 35.62
C LYS A 197 -5.72 8.85 36.94
N LYS A 198 -5.47 7.53 36.93
CA LYS A 198 -5.32 6.69 38.15
C LYS A 198 -3.92 6.72 38.74
N GLY A 199 -3.02 7.60 38.25
CA GLY A 199 -1.74 7.91 38.94
C GLY A 199 -0.84 6.70 39.16
N LYS A 200 -0.58 5.90 38.11
CA LYS A 200 0.51 4.94 38.17
C LYS A 200 1.84 5.68 38.06
N SER A 201 2.62 5.56 39.12
CA SER A 201 3.99 6.09 39.29
C SER A 201 4.88 5.72 38.09
N THR A 202 5.87 6.57 37.79
CA THR A 202 6.93 6.37 36.79
C THR A 202 7.64 5.02 36.91
N THR A 203 7.62 4.39 38.07
CA THR A 203 8.18 3.05 38.36
C THR A 203 7.52 1.92 37.54
N ASP A 204 6.23 2.05 37.24
CA ASP A 204 5.50 1.04 36.44
C ASP A 204 5.86 1.04 34.95
N LYS A 205 6.28 2.19 34.40
CA LYS A 205 6.74 2.28 32.99
C LYS A 205 8.06 1.54 32.77
N ASP A 206 8.99 1.69 33.69
CA ASP A 206 10.31 1.03 33.62
C ASP A 206 10.17 -0.49 33.76
N GLU A 207 9.22 -0.94 34.58
CA GLU A 207 8.93 -2.37 34.75
C GLU A 207 8.26 -2.99 33.51
N ILE A 208 7.38 -2.25 32.86
CA ILE A 208 6.74 -2.68 31.60
C ILE A 208 7.78 -2.75 30.46
N ILE A 209 8.64 -1.74 30.34
CA ILE A 209 9.73 -1.71 29.36
C ILE A 209 10.68 -2.87 29.60
N LYS A 210 11.06 -3.13 30.85
CA LYS A 210 11.91 -4.25 31.24
C LYS A 210 11.31 -5.60 30.86
N LYS A 211 10.01 -5.82 31.13
CA LYS A 211 9.29 -7.05 30.74
C LYS A 211 9.19 -7.24 29.22
N ILE A 212 9.08 -6.15 28.47
CA ILE A 212 9.09 -6.19 26.99
C ILE A 212 10.47 -6.58 26.48
N MET A 213 11.54 -5.98 27.03
CA MET A 213 12.91 -6.29 26.63
C MET A 213 13.33 -7.74 27.00
N GLU A 214 12.90 -8.24 28.15
CA GLU A 214 13.14 -9.63 28.57
C GLU A 214 12.43 -10.66 27.69
N LYS A 215 11.29 -10.32 27.14
CA LYS A 215 10.57 -11.19 26.17
C LYS A 215 11.22 -11.22 24.79
N GLN A 216 11.91 -10.16 24.40
CA GLN A 216 12.62 -10.11 23.12
C GLN A 216 13.97 -10.85 23.15
N GLN A 217 14.59 -11.00 24.32
CA GLN A 217 15.85 -11.73 24.47
C GLN A 217 15.67 -13.26 24.59
N LYS A 218 14.44 -13.77 24.71
CA LYS A 218 14.13 -15.20 24.81
C LYS A 218 13.59 -15.82 23.52
N LYS A 219 13.66 -15.08 22.41
CA LYS A 219 13.38 -15.57 21.05
C LYS A 219 14.64 -15.59 20.21
#